data_f3ad18abae4e56e5cfb700b3fe1ef5fd
#
_entry.id   f3ad18abae4e56e5cfb700b3fe1ef5fd
#
_cell.length_a   1.000
_cell.length_b   1.000
_cell.length_c   1.000
_cell.angle_alpha   90.00
_cell.angle_beta   90.00
_cell.angle_gamma   90.00
#
_symmetry.space_group_name_H-M   'P 1'
#
loop_
_entity.id
_entity.type
_entity.pdbx_description
1 polymer ?
#
loop_
_entity_poly.entity_id
_entity_poly.type
_entity_poly.pdbx_seq_one_letter_code
_entity_poly.pdbx_strand_id
1 'polypeptide(L)'
;MARTKKPPIAQRDRAVIGALLRDLRRAAGYRSVEAAAETKGCPASRQTIYQYERGAMSPSLPQFLELVSFFVLEAPRGTDAKPDADLRAHGVAAVTRALDLSAYHVAAARELIAKMQPVAGAAR
;
A
#
# COMPACT_ATOMS: atom_id res chain seq x y z
N MET A 1 20.51 22.92 -9.82
CA MET A 1 20.29 22.31 -9.92
C MET A 1 19.75 21.56 -9.83
N ALA A 2 19.55 21.11 -9.69
CA ALA A 2 19.07 20.44 -9.58
C ALA A 2 18.82 19.41 -9.62
N ARG A 3 18.68 18.97 -9.43
CA ARG A 3 18.39 18.05 -9.36
C ARG A 3 17.60 17.38 -9.15
N THR A 4 17.66 17.19 -9.49
CA THR A 4 16.71 16.67 -9.34
C THR A 4 16.49 15.35 -9.38
N LYS A 5 16.77 14.72 -8.67
CA LYS A 5 16.52 13.49 -8.59
C LYS A 5 15.21 13.28 -8.07
N LYS A 6 14.44 12.61 -8.64
CA LYS A 6 13.20 12.35 -8.20
C LYS A 6 13.23 11.18 -7.36
N PRO A 7 12.63 11.17 -6.20
CA PRO A 7 12.57 9.97 -5.41
C PRO A 7 11.83 8.90 -6.20
N PRO A 8 12.10 7.64 -5.90
CA PRO A 8 11.43 6.56 -6.61
C PRO A 8 9.92 6.68 -6.58
N ILE A 9 9.38 7.20 -5.49
CA ILE A 9 7.94 7.34 -5.35
C ILE A 9 7.64 8.79 -5.10
N ALA A 10 6.80 9.37 -5.94
CA ALA A 10 6.46 10.77 -5.82
C ALA A 10 5.73 11.04 -4.52
N GLN A 11 5.94 12.22 -3.99
CA GLN A 11 5.35 12.61 -2.74
C GLN A 11 3.83 12.47 -2.75
N ARG A 12 3.18 12.89 -3.83
CA ARG A 12 1.74 12.80 -3.87
C ARG A 12 1.26 11.35 -3.89
N ASP A 13 2.04 10.45 -4.50
CA ASP A 13 1.68 9.05 -4.51
C ASP A 13 1.80 8.45 -3.13
N ARG A 14 2.82 8.86 -2.38
CA ARG A 14 2.95 8.42 -1.00
C ARG A 14 1.77 8.89 -0.16
N ALA A 15 1.31 10.11 -0.41
CA ALA A 15 0.16 10.63 0.31
C ALA A 15 -1.10 9.83 0.01
N VAL A 16 -1.28 9.44 -1.25
CA VAL A 16 -2.44 8.63 -1.64
C VAL A 16 -2.37 7.27 -0.97
N ILE A 17 -1.21 6.63 -1.00
CA ILE A 17 -1.04 5.32 -0.37
C ILE A 17 -1.34 5.43 1.13
N GLY A 18 -0.85 6.48 1.76
CA GLY A 18 -1.09 6.69 3.19
C GLY A 18 -2.57 6.86 3.50
N ALA A 19 -3.27 7.60 2.64
CA ALA A 19 -4.71 7.79 2.82
C ALA A 19 -5.46 6.47 2.65
N LEU A 20 -5.06 5.65 1.68
CA LEU A 20 -5.69 4.35 1.49
C LEU A 20 -5.54 3.48 2.73
N LEU A 21 -4.35 3.46 3.31
CA LEU A 21 -4.12 2.66 4.51
C LEU A 21 -4.91 3.21 5.69
N ARG A 22 -4.98 4.52 5.83
CA ARG A 22 -5.74 5.11 6.93
C ARG A 22 -7.22 4.77 6.79
N ASP A 23 -7.76 4.86 5.58
CA ASP A 23 -9.16 4.57 5.36
C ASP A 23 -9.47 3.11 5.64
N LEU A 24 -8.56 2.20 5.23
CA LEU A 24 -8.72 0.80 5.53
C LEU A 24 -8.66 0.52 7.02
N ARG A 25 -7.71 1.16 7.71
CA ARG A 25 -7.61 0.99 9.16
C ARG A 25 -8.91 1.38 9.83
N ARG A 26 -9.47 2.51 9.43
CA ARG A 26 -10.72 2.98 10.01
C ARG A 26 -11.88 2.07 9.64
N ALA A 27 -11.92 1.62 8.39
CA ALA A 27 -12.99 0.71 7.96
C ALA A 27 -12.93 -0.61 8.72
N ALA A 28 -11.73 -1.04 9.09
CA ALA A 28 -11.56 -2.24 9.88
C ALA A 28 -11.90 -2.02 11.36
N GLY A 29 -12.21 -0.79 11.73
CA GLY A 29 -12.67 -0.49 13.08
C GLY A 29 -11.62 0.00 14.03
N TYR A 30 -10.42 0.28 13.56
CA TYR A 30 -9.35 0.78 14.41
C TYR A 30 -9.29 2.30 14.33
N ARG A 31 -9.65 2.95 15.40
CA ARG A 31 -9.69 4.40 15.44
C ARG A 31 -8.33 5.05 15.46
N SER A 32 -7.33 4.33 15.96
CA SER A 32 -6.00 4.88 16.08
C SER A 32 -4.99 3.90 15.52
N VAL A 33 -3.83 4.44 15.17
CA VAL A 33 -2.72 3.61 14.74
C VAL A 33 -2.29 2.69 15.88
N GLU A 34 -2.31 3.22 17.10
CA GLU A 34 -1.91 2.43 18.26
C GLU A 34 -2.79 1.19 18.40
N ALA A 35 -4.10 1.37 18.26
CA ALA A 35 -5.00 0.24 18.42
C ALA A 35 -4.71 -0.85 17.40
N ALA A 36 -4.45 -0.44 16.17
CA ALA A 36 -4.13 -1.40 15.12
C ALA A 36 -2.80 -2.10 15.40
N ALA A 37 -1.80 -1.31 15.76
CA ALA A 37 -0.45 -1.84 15.95
C ALA A 37 -0.37 -2.79 17.15
N GLU A 38 -1.22 -2.59 18.15
CA GLU A 38 -1.23 -3.45 19.33
C GLU A 38 -1.94 -4.77 19.08
N THR A 39 -2.66 -4.87 17.99
CA THR A 39 -3.40 -6.08 17.69
C THR A 39 -2.42 -7.16 17.24
N LYS A 40 -2.59 -8.33 17.81
CA LYS A 40 -1.72 -9.45 17.50
C LYS A 40 -1.75 -9.74 16.01
N GLY A 41 -0.59 -9.93 15.44
CA GLY A 41 -0.49 -10.25 14.03
C GLY A 41 -0.32 -9.04 13.13
N CYS A 42 -0.35 -7.83 13.69
CA CYS A 42 -0.16 -6.65 12.87
C CYS A 42 1.23 -6.68 12.24
N PRO A 43 1.33 -6.53 10.92
CA PRO A 43 2.61 -6.72 10.23
C PRO A 43 3.55 -5.53 10.30
N ALA A 44 3.16 -4.44 10.95
CA ALA A 44 4.00 -3.27 11.04
C ALA A 44 3.88 -2.62 12.40
N SER A 45 4.94 -1.93 12.80
CA SER A 45 4.94 -1.24 14.08
C SER A 45 4.10 0.03 14.00
N ARG A 46 3.73 0.55 15.17
CA ARG A 46 3.01 1.80 15.25
C ARG A 46 3.74 2.91 14.50
N GLN A 47 5.02 3.03 14.72
CA GLN A 47 5.79 4.09 14.12
C GLN A 47 5.81 3.96 12.59
N THR A 48 5.94 2.75 12.10
CA THR A 48 5.94 2.50 10.67
C THR A 48 4.59 2.87 10.05
N ILE A 49 3.51 2.47 10.69
CA ILE A 49 2.17 2.80 10.16
C ILE A 49 1.97 4.31 10.14
N TYR A 50 2.41 5.02 11.18
CA TYR A 50 2.33 6.48 11.19
C TYR A 50 3.08 7.08 10.01
N GLN A 51 4.28 6.58 9.72
CA GLN A 51 5.06 7.10 8.61
C GLN A 51 4.34 6.88 7.29
N TYR A 52 3.72 5.72 7.13
CA TYR A 52 2.96 5.45 5.91
C TYR A 52 1.76 6.38 5.80
N GLU A 53 1.00 6.53 6.87
CA GLU A 53 -0.23 7.32 6.80
C GLU A 53 0.06 8.80 6.58
N ARG A 54 1.20 9.27 7.02
CA ARG A 54 1.58 10.66 6.80
C ARG A 54 2.20 10.90 5.45
N GLY A 55 2.45 9.84 4.69
CA GLY A 55 3.11 9.99 3.41
C GLY A 55 4.59 10.25 3.52
N ALA A 56 5.17 10.02 4.70
CA ALA A 56 6.60 10.19 4.89
C ALA A 56 7.39 9.06 4.29
N MET A 57 6.79 7.87 4.26
CA MET A 57 7.36 6.69 3.65
C MET A 57 6.27 5.97 2.90
N SER A 58 6.67 5.16 1.95
CA SER A 58 5.73 4.29 1.26
C SER A 58 6.10 2.85 1.55
N PRO A 59 5.13 2.01 1.86
CA PRO A 59 5.43 0.60 2.05
C PRO A 59 5.86 -0.02 0.72
N SER A 60 6.63 -1.10 0.80
CA SER A 60 6.86 -1.92 -0.37
C SER A 60 5.51 -2.54 -0.76
N LEU A 61 5.40 -3.02 -1.98
CA LEU A 61 4.16 -3.66 -2.37
C LEU A 61 3.83 -4.85 -1.48
N PRO A 62 4.77 -5.75 -1.19
CA PRO A 62 4.45 -6.85 -0.27
C PRO A 62 3.97 -6.36 1.09
N GLN A 63 4.60 -5.33 1.64
CA GLN A 63 4.18 -4.80 2.93
C GLN A 63 2.79 -4.21 2.86
N PHE A 64 2.48 -3.49 1.78
CA PHE A 64 1.16 -2.94 1.59
C PHE A 64 0.12 -4.05 1.55
N LEU A 65 0.40 -5.11 0.81
CA LEU A 65 -0.53 -6.23 0.70
C LEU A 65 -0.72 -6.92 2.04
N GLU A 66 0.34 -7.03 2.83
CA GLU A 66 0.24 -7.62 4.17
C GLU A 66 -0.67 -6.80 5.06
N LEU A 67 -0.55 -5.48 4.98
CA LEU A 67 -1.41 -4.61 5.79
C LEU A 67 -2.85 -4.70 5.35
N VAL A 68 -3.10 -4.74 4.04
CA VAL A 68 -4.46 -4.89 3.54
C VAL A 68 -5.04 -6.21 4.02
N SER A 69 -4.27 -7.28 3.90
CA SER A 69 -4.72 -8.59 4.34
C SER A 69 -5.04 -8.59 5.84
N PHE A 70 -4.19 -7.96 6.63
CA PHE A 70 -4.41 -7.87 8.05
C PHE A 70 -5.72 -7.17 8.37
N PHE A 71 -5.93 -5.98 7.79
CA PHE A 71 -7.12 -5.21 8.10
C PHE A 71 -8.40 -5.84 7.57
N VAL A 72 -8.34 -6.43 6.39
CA VAL A 72 -9.56 -6.90 5.73
C VAL A 72 -9.89 -8.34 6.09
N LEU A 73 -8.90 -9.19 6.16
CA LEU A 73 -9.14 -10.62 6.29
C LEU A 73 -8.82 -11.18 7.66
N GLU A 74 -7.79 -10.65 8.32
CA GLU A 74 -7.30 -11.29 9.54
C GLU A 74 -7.82 -10.66 10.81
N ALA A 75 -7.90 -9.35 10.84
CA ALA A 75 -8.25 -8.67 12.07
C ALA A 75 -9.21 -7.51 11.85
N PRO A 76 -10.32 -7.71 11.15
CA PRO A 76 -11.31 -6.64 10.99
C PRO A 76 -12.17 -6.58 12.23
N ARG A 77 -11.53 -6.37 13.38
CA ARG A 77 -12.25 -6.46 14.62
C ARG A 77 -12.19 -5.26 15.48
N GLY A 78 -11.88 -4.13 14.88
CA GLY A 78 -11.96 -2.91 15.64
C GLY A 78 -13.39 -2.65 16.07
N THR A 79 -13.54 -1.73 17.01
CA THR A 79 -14.83 -1.44 17.60
C THR A 79 -15.90 -1.11 16.57
N ASP A 80 -15.52 -0.36 15.54
CA ASP A 80 -16.47 0.13 14.55
C ASP A 80 -16.27 -0.53 13.20
N ALA A 81 -15.89 -1.80 13.19
CA ALA A 81 -15.63 -2.48 11.93
C ALA A 81 -16.87 -2.46 11.04
N LYS A 82 -16.63 -2.23 9.76
CA LYS A 82 -17.72 -2.24 8.79
C LYS A 82 -18.12 -3.66 8.46
N PRO A 83 -19.30 -3.84 7.90
CA PRO A 83 -19.71 -5.17 7.46
C PRO A 83 -18.67 -5.79 6.56
N ASP A 84 -18.56 -7.10 6.61
CA ASP A 84 -17.54 -7.83 5.88
C ASP A 84 -17.49 -7.50 4.39
N ALA A 85 -18.66 -7.45 3.76
CA ALA A 85 -18.72 -7.17 2.32
C ALA A 85 -18.19 -5.78 1.99
N ASP A 86 -18.54 -4.79 2.81
CA ASP A 86 -18.06 -3.42 2.59
C ASP A 86 -16.56 -3.34 2.80
N LEU A 87 -16.06 -4.02 3.83
CA LEU A 87 -14.66 -3.99 4.12
C LEU A 87 -13.86 -4.64 3.01
N ARG A 88 -14.36 -5.76 2.48
CA ARG A 88 -13.68 -6.41 1.36
C ARG A 88 -13.66 -5.53 0.13
N ALA A 89 -14.75 -4.82 -0.13
CA ALA A 89 -14.79 -3.88 -1.25
C ALA A 89 -13.77 -2.77 -1.07
N HIS A 90 -13.60 -2.28 0.15
CA HIS A 90 -12.57 -1.29 0.44
C HIS A 90 -11.18 -1.86 0.15
N GLY A 91 -10.96 -3.11 0.51
CA GLY A 91 -9.67 -3.74 0.26
C GLY A 91 -9.36 -3.87 -1.21
N VAL A 92 -10.37 -4.31 -1.98
CA VAL A 92 -10.18 -4.44 -3.43
C VAL A 92 -9.86 -3.09 -4.04
N ALA A 93 -10.61 -2.06 -3.66
CA ALA A 93 -10.39 -0.73 -4.21
C ALA A 93 -9.01 -0.21 -3.86
N ALA A 94 -8.56 -0.45 -2.61
CA ALA A 94 -7.26 0.04 -2.19
C ALA A 94 -6.13 -0.62 -2.96
N VAL A 95 -6.20 -1.94 -3.14
CA VAL A 95 -5.17 -2.64 -3.88
C VAL A 95 -5.16 -2.21 -5.34
N THR A 96 -6.35 -2.10 -5.94
CA THR A 96 -6.46 -1.68 -7.33
C THR A 96 -5.85 -0.29 -7.52
N ARG A 97 -6.19 0.63 -6.63
CA ARG A 97 -5.67 1.98 -6.72
C ARG A 97 -4.16 2.00 -6.54
N ALA A 98 -3.65 1.24 -5.59
CA ALA A 98 -2.22 1.20 -5.35
C ALA A 98 -1.46 0.68 -6.56
N LEU A 99 -2.01 -0.33 -7.22
CA LEU A 99 -1.37 -0.88 -8.41
C LEU A 99 -1.37 0.11 -9.56
N ASP A 100 -2.37 0.98 -9.61
CA ASP A 100 -2.46 1.99 -10.65
C ASP A 100 -1.49 3.15 -10.45
N LEU A 101 -0.97 3.30 -9.25
CA LEU A 101 -0.10 4.41 -8.96
C LEU A 101 1.33 4.10 -9.36
N SER A 102 2.02 5.13 -9.81
CA SER A 102 3.43 4.98 -10.12
C SER A 102 4.25 4.72 -8.85
N ALA A 103 3.63 4.84 -7.70
CA ALA A 103 4.32 4.61 -6.44
C ALA A 103 5.01 3.26 -6.38
N TYR A 104 4.40 2.24 -6.97
CA TYR A 104 5.00 0.91 -6.96
C TYR A 104 5.70 0.57 -8.26
N HIS A 105 5.68 1.49 -9.19
CA HIS A 105 6.43 1.36 -10.45
C HIS A 105 6.18 0.05 -11.20
N VAL A 106 4.93 -0.42 -11.14
CA VAL A 106 4.64 -1.68 -11.81
C VAL A 106 4.85 -1.56 -13.31
N ALA A 107 4.33 -0.50 -13.92
CA ALA A 107 4.50 -0.32 -15.36
C ALA A 107 5.96 -0.10 -15.71
N ALA A 108 6.66 0.69 -14.91
CA ALA A 108 8.07 0.95 -15.17
C ALA A 108 8.89 -0.33 -15.03
N ALA A 109 8.53 -1.16 -14.05
CA ALA A 109 9.24 -2.42 -13.86
C ALA A 109 9.03 -3.34 -15.05
N ARG A 110 7.81 -3.38 -15.58
CA ARG A 110 7.52 -4.20 -16.74
C ARG A 110 8.28 -3.72 -17.96
N GLU A 111 8.35 -2.42 -18.13
CA GLU A 111 9.12 -1.85 -19.23
C GLU A 111 10.59 -2.20 -19.11
N LEU A 112 11.12 -2.11 -17.92
CA LEU A 112 12.52 -2.42 -17.70
C LEU A 112 12.80 -3.89 -18.01
N ILE A 113 11.92 -4.76 -17.55
CA ILE A 113 12.07 -6.18 -17.86
C ILE A 113 12.08 -6.41 -19.36
N ALA A 114 11.16 -5.77 -20.06
CA ALA A 114 11.10 -5.94 -21.51
C ALA A 114 12.38 -5.48 -22.19
N LYS A 115 12.98 -4.40 -21.68
CA LYS A 115 14.22 -3.91 -22.27
C LYS A 115 15.39 -4.83 -21.99
N MET A 116 15.35 -5.56 -20.90
CA MET A 116 16.44 -6.46 -20.55
C MET A 116 16.34 -7.82 -21.19
N GLN A 117 15.18 -8.17 -21.66
CA GLN A 117 15.00 -9.47 -22.28
C GLN A 117 15.53 -9.43 -23.70
N PRO A 118 16.08 -10.54 -24.19
CA PRO A 118 16.49 -10.59 -25.59
C PRO A 118 15.31 -10.30 -26.47
N VAL A 119 15.53 -9.58 -27.54
CA VAL A 119 14.48 -9.32 -28.50
C VAL A 119 14.16 -10.63 -29.18
N ALA A 120 12.94 -11.12 -28.96
CA ALA A 120 12.56 -12.41 -29.49
C ALA A 120 12.76 -12.54 -30.98
N GLY A 121 12.37 -11.52 -31.70
CA GLY A 121 12.57 -11.54 -33.13
C GLY A 121 14.01 -11.60 -33.53
N ALA A 122 14.85 -10.87 -32.80
CA ALA A 122 16.26 -10.87 -33.11
C ALA A 122 16.90 -12.20 -32.78
N ALA A 123 16.31 -12.90 -31.82
CA ALA A 123 16.83 -14.17 -31.43
C ALA A 123 16.62 -15.23 -32.47
N ARG A 124 15.74 -14.99 -33.40
CA ARG A 124 15.49 -16.02 -34.38
C ARG A 124 16.24 -15.85 -35.61
#